data_ce0c9edbaa86f46b265c80ebf3c50224
#
_entry.id   ce0c9edbaa86f46b265c80ebf3c50224
#
_cell.length_a   1.000
_cell.length_b   1.000
_cell.length_c   1.000
_cell.angle_alpha   90.00
_cell.angle_beta   90.00
_cell.angle_gamma   90.00
#
_symmetry.space_group_name_H-M   'P 1'
#
loop_
_entity.id
_entity.type
_entity.pdbx_description
1 polymer ?
#
loop_
_entity_poly.entity_id
_entity_poly.type
_entity_poly.pdbx_seq_one_letter_code
_entity_poly.pdbx_strand_id
1 'polypeptide(L)'
;MLTCIIKYHIDPTKKAAFEQYARNWGQAIPRCGADLIGYYAPHEGSSTLAYGIYNIPDLAAYEAYRARLAADPLGRENYEFAQSEKFLLREDRTFLKLVSTPHGAQK
;
A
#
# COMPACT_ATOMS: atom_id res chain seq x y z
N MET A 1 -12.39 3.16 -12.23
CA MET A 1 -11.90 2.76 -10.89
C MET A 1 -10.76 1.77 -11.07
N LEU A 2 -9.63 2.09 -10.52
CA LEU A 2 -8.47 1.22 -10.52
C LEU A 2 -8.20 0.76 -9.09
N THR A 3 -7.71 -0.47 -8.94
CA THR A 3 -7.23 -0.99 -7.67
C THR A 3 -5.73 -1.20 -7.78
N CYS A 4 -4.98 -0.52 -6.94
CA CYS A 4 -3.54 -0.70 -6.86
C CYS A 4 -3.26 -1.81 -5.86
N ILE A 5 -2.57 -2.84 -6.30
CA ILE A 5 -2.14 -3.93 -5.43
C ILE A 5 -0.62 -3.89 -5.36
N ILE A 6 -0.10 -3.68 -4.17
CA ILE A 6 1.32 -3.70 -3.92
C ILE A 6 1.65 -5.02 -3.24
N LYS A 7 2.43 -5.84 -3.91
CA LYS A 7 2.88 -7.11 -3.37
C LYS A 7 4.29 -6.92 -2.83
N TYR A 8 4.46 -7.19 -1.55
CA TYR A 8 5.76 -7.06 -0.89
C TYR A 8 6.32 -8.43 -0.55
N HIS A 9 7.63 -8.56 -0.65
CA HIS A 9 8.36 -9.61 0.03
C HIS A 9 9.16 -8.93 1.13
N ILE A 10 8.91 -9.32 2.37
CA ILE A 10 9.53 -8.67 3.53
C ILE A 10 10.55 -9.60 4.18
N ASP A 11 11.46 -9.00 4.93
CA ASP A 11 12.38 -9.75 5.77
C ASP A 11 11.58 -10.36 6.93
N PRO A 12 11.49 -11.69 7.02
CA PRO A 12 10.66 -12.32 8.05
C PRO A 12 11.14 -12.05 9.48
N THR A 13 12.39 -11.63 9.65
CA THR A 13 12.92 -11.26 10.96
C THR A 13 12.51 -9.85 11.37
N LYS A 14 11.90 -9.08 10.46
CA LYS A 14 11.50 -7.70 10.69
C LYS A 14 10.01 -7.48 10.48
N LYS A 15 9.20 -8.50 10.76
CA LYS A 15 7.76 -8.43 10.58
C LYS A 15 7.13 -7.30 11.39
N ALA A 16 7.58 -7.08 12.62
CA ALA A 16 7.06 -6.01 13.47
C ALA A 16 7.31 -4.63 12.86
N ALA A 17 8.46 -4.44 12.23
CA ALA A 17 8.77 -3.18 11.54
C ALA A 17 7.83 -2.97 10.33
N PHE A 18 7.57 -4.03 9.56
CA PHE A 18 6.61 -3.94 8.46
C PHE A 18 5.21 -3.61 8.97
N GLU A 19 4.79 -4.19 10.09
CA GLU A 19 3.47 -3.91 10.65
C GLU A 19 3.33 -2.44 11.08
N GLN A 20 4.39 -1.86 11.63
CA GLN A 20 4.38 -0.42 11.94
C GLN A 20 4.31 0.43 10.68
N TYR A 21 5.06 0.06 9.65
CA TYR A 21 5.01 0.67 8.32
C TYR A 21 3.59 0.62 7.76
N ALA A 22 2.93 -0.53 7.89
CA ALA A 22 1.55 -0.71 7.42
C ALA A 22 0.57 0.18 8.20
N ARG A 23 0.73 0.29 9.52
CA ARG A 23 -0.13 1.16 10.34
C ARG A 23 0.05 2.64 9.96
N ASN A 24 1.26 3.05 9.65
CA ASN A 24 1.53 4.42 9.22
C ASN A 24 0.86 4.73 7.88
N TRP A 25 0.91 3.79 6.92
CA TRP A 25 0.18 3.93 5.66
C TRP A 25 -1.32 3.95 5.87
N GLY A 26 -1.82 3.24 6.87
CA GLY A 26 -3.23 3.25 7.25
C GLY A 26 -3.73 4.65 7.58
N GLN A 27 -2.85 5.54 8.03
CA GLN A 27 -3.18 6.94 8.31
C GLN A 27 -2.89 7.83 7.10
N ALA A 28 -1.71 7.69 6.50
CA ALA A 28 -1.25 8.62 5.47
C ALA A 28 -2.00 8.44 4.14
N ILE A 29 -2.28 7.21 3.73
CA ILE A 29 -2.90 6.95 2.42
C ILE A 29 -4.31 7.54 2.31
N PRO A 30 -5.23 7.30 3.27
CA PRO A 30 -6.54 7.93 3.19
C PRO A 30 -6.47 9.45 3.24
N ARG A 31 -5.60 10.00 4.06
CA ARG A 31 -5.43 11.45 4.19
C ARG A 31 -4.97 12.08 2.89
N CYS A 32 -4.21 11.36 2.09
CA CYS A 32 -3.69 11.85 0.81
C CYS A 32 -4.61 11.55 -0.37
N GLY A 33 -5.78 10.94 -0.13
CA GLY A 33 -6.84 10.89 -1.13
C GLY A 33 -7.06 9.55 -1.82
N ALA A 34 -6.40 8.47 -1.40
CA ALA A 34 -6.69 7.14 -1.92
C ALA A 34 -7.63 6.41 -0.98
N ASP A 35 -8.45 5.52 -1.55
CA ASP A 35 -9.38 4.69 -0.80
C ASP A 35 -8.66 3.41 -0.38
N LEU A 36 -8.11 3.40 0.83
CA LEU A 36 -7.33 2.28 1.32
C LEU A 36 -8.23 1.11 1.69
N ILE A 37 -8.04 -0.04 1.03
CA ILE A 37 -8.68 -1.29 1.39
C ILE A 37 -7.99 -1.87 2.62
N GLY A 38 -6.65 -1.92 2.60
CA GLY A 38 -5.90 -2.36 3.77
C GLY A 38 -4.47 -2.76 3.47
N TYR A 39 -3.74 -2.96 4.54
CA TYR A 39 -2.42 -3.56 4.51
C TYR A 39 -2.49 -4.92 5.21
N TYR A 40 -1.80 -5.90 4.65
CA TYR A 40 -1.88 -7.29 5.08
C TYR A 40 -0.48 -7.81 5.34
N ALA A 41 -0.25 -8.36 6.53
CA ALA A 41 1.03 -8.96 6.91
C ALA A 41 0.93 -10.49 6.88
N PRO A 42 2.05 -11.20 6.75
CA PRO A 42 2.03 -12.66 6.82
C PRO A 42 1.41 -13.15 8.14
N HIS A 43 0.57 -14.18 8.07
CA HIS A 43 -0.03 -14.80 9.25
C HIS A 43 0.25 -16.29 9.25
N GLU A 44 -0.18 -17.01 8.20
CA GLU A 44 0.01 -18.45 8.08
C GLU A 44 0.43 -18.75 6.65
N GLY A 45 1.33 -19.69 6.47
CA GLY A 45 1.89 -20.03 5.15
C GLY A 45 3.19 -19.26 4.93
N SER A 46 3.24 -18.38 3.92
CA SER A 46 4.44 -17.61 3.63
C SER A 46 4.79 -16.68 4.79
N SER A 47 6.06 -16.61 5.12
CA SER A 47 6.57 -15.67 6.14
C SER A 47 7.03 -14.34 5.54
N THR A 48 7.03 -14.22 4.21
CA THR A 48 7.57 -13.04 3.52
C THR A 48 6.53 -12.27 2.73
N LEU A 49 5.36 -12.86 2.46
CA LEU A 49 4.37 -12.26 1.57
C LEU A 49 3.46 -11.30 2.31
N ALA A 50 3.38 -10.06 1.82
CA ALA A 50 2.53 -9.03 2.38
C ALA A 50 1.91 -8.21 1.26
N TYR A 51 0.84 -7.46 1.55
CA TYR A 51 0.12 -6.68 0.54
C TYR A 51 -0.31 -5.33 1.08
N GLY A 52 -0.32 -4.33 0.19
CA GLY A 52 -1.04 -3.08 0.40
C GLY A 52 -2.01 -2.90 -0.77
N ILE A 53 -3.27 -2.57 -0.49
CA ILE A 53 -4.31 -2.51 -1.53
C ILE A 53 -5.13 -1.24 -1.33
N TYR A 54 -5.26 -0.43 -2.39
CA TYR A 54 -6.11 0.76 -2.34
C TYR A 54 -6.75 1.01 -3.71
N ASN A 55 -7.88 1.71 -3.69
CA ASN A 55 -8.58 2.12 -4.90
C ASN A 55 -8.25 3.57 -5.23
N ILE A 56 -8.21 3.89 -6.51
CA ILE A 56 -7.99 5.23 -7.02
C ILE A 56 -8.80 5.38 -8.32
N PRO A 57 -9.39 6.56 -8.62
CA PRO A 57 -10.25 6.66 -9.80
C PRO A 57 -9.54 6.37 -11.13
N ASP A 58 -8.36 6.91 -11.34
CA ASP A 58 -7.60 6.75 -12.56
C ASP A 58 -6.13 7.08 -12.32
N LEU A 59 -5.31 6.98 -13.37
CA LEU A 59 -3.86 7.24 -13.24
C LEU A 59 -3.53 8.72 -13.01
N ALA A 60 -4.36 9.63 -13.49
CA ALA A 60 -4.15 11.06 -13.21
C ALA A 60 -4.36 11.34 -11.72
N ALA A 61 -5.40 10.75 -11.12
CA ALA A 61 -5.64 10.85 -9.68
C ALA A 61 -4.51 10.19 -8.89
N TYR A 62 -3.96 9.09 -9.42
CA TYR A 62 -2.82 8.42 -8.80
C TYR A 62 -1.59 9.34 -8.75
N GLU A 63 -1.27 10.04 -9.84
CA GLU A 63 -0.13 10.96 -9.86
C GLU A 63 -0.32 12.10 -8.85
N ALA A 64 -1.52 12.67 -8.76
CA ALA A 64 -1.83 13.71 -7.79
C ALA A 64 -1.71 13.18 -6.34
N TYR A 65 -2.22 11.98 -6.11
CA TYR A 65 -2.10 11.32 -4.81
C TYR A 65 -0.62 11.10 -4.43
N ARG A 66 0.21 10.63 -5.37
CA ARG A 66 1.63 10.40 -5.11
C ARG A 66 2.35 11.70 -4.73
N ALA A 67 1.99 12.81 -5.38
CA ALA A 67 2.55 14.11 -5.03
C ALA A 67 2.17 14.53 -3.60
N ARG A 68 0.91 14.33 -3.21
CA ARG A 68 0.46 14.62 -1.85
C ARG A 68 1.15 13.73 -0.82
N LEU A 69 1.32 12.45 -1.15
CA LEU A 69 1.96 11.50 -0.25
C LEU A 69 3.44 11.85 -0.03
N ALA A 70 4.13 12.27 -1.10
CA ALA A 70 5.52 12.68 -1.01
C ALA A 70 5.71 13.94 -0.17
N ALA A 71 4.69 14.81 -0.09
CA ALA A 71 4.70 16.02 0.71
C ALA A 71 4.19 15.79 2.14
N ASP A 72 3.51 14.68 2.39
CA ASP A 72 2.95 14.38 3.71
C ASP A 72 4.07 14.01 4.68
N PRO A 73 4.14 14.64 5.87
CA PRO A 73 5.23 14.35 6.81
C PRO A 73 5.31 12.87 7.22
N LEU A 74 4.16 12.24 7.49
CA LEU A 74 4.14 10.83 7.85
C LEU A 74 4.48 9.95 6.66
N GLY A 75 4.02 10.30 5.46
CA GLY A 75 4.36 9.58 4.23
C GLY A 75 5.86 9.55 3.99
N ARG A 76 6.52 10.71 4.12
CA ARG A 76 7.98 10.80 3.97
C ARG A 76 8.71 10.03 5.05
N GLU A 77 8.28 10.21 6.30
CA GLU A 77 8.88 9.49 7.42
C GLU A 77 8.77 7.98 7.24
N ASN A 78 7.62 7.50 6.76
CA ASN A 78 7.40 6.09 6.55
C ASN A 78 8.27 5.53 5.43
N TYR A 79 8.44 6.30 4.35
CA TYR A 79 9.34 5.93 3.27
C TYR A 79 10.78 5.81 3.79
N GLU A 80 11.24 6.79 4.57
CA GLU A 80 12.58 6.78 5.15
C GLU A 80 12.77 5.64 6.13
N PHE A 81 11.73 5.33 6.90
CA PHE A 81 11.75 4.20 7.82
C PHE A 81 12.01 2.89 7.08
N ALA A 82 11.32 2.67 5.95
CA ALA A 82 11.56 1.49 5.13
C ALA A 82 12.98 1.46 4.56
N GLN A 83 13.50 2.63 4.15
CA GLN A 83 14.86 2.72 3.61
C GLN A 83 15.91 2.40 4.66
N SER A 84 15.73 2.87 5.90
CA SER A 84 16.72 2.66 6.96
C SER A 84 16.64 1.26 7.56
N GLU A 85 15.44 0.70 7.75
CA GLU A 85 15.26 -0.61 8.36
C GLU A 85 15.40 -1.77 7.38
N LYS A 86 15.25 -1.50 6.08
CA LYS A 86 15.52 -2.45 5.00
C LYS A 86 14.71 -3.75 5.11
N PHE A 87 13.46 -3.65 5.54
CA PHE A 87 12.61 -4.84 5.64
C PHE A 87 11.89 -5.18 4.35
N LEU A 88 11.87 -4.29 3.35
CA LEU A 88 11.26 -4.56 2.06
C LEU A 88 12.30 -5.15 1.12
N LEU A 89 12.18 -6.46 0.84
CA LEU A 89 13.13 -7.15 -0.04
C LEU A 89 12.73 -7.01 -1.50
N ARG A 90 11.42 -6.91 -1.78
CA ARG A 90 10.88 -6.72 -3.12
C ARG A 90 9.50 -6.08 -3.03
N GLU A 91 9.19 -5.23 -3.99
CA GLU A 91 7.90 -4.57 -4.07
C GLU A 91 7.46 -4.57 -5.53
N ASP A 92 6.29 -5.16 -5.81
CA ASP A 92 5.68 -5.17 -7.14
C ASP A 92 4.35 -4.43 -7.07
N ARG A 93 4.19 -3.36 -7.85
CA ARG A 93 2.96 -2.58 -7.89
C ARG A 93 2.21 -2.86 -9.17
N THR A 94 0.93 -3.22 -9.06
CA THR A 94 0.08 -3.54 -10.19
C THR A 94 -1.22 -2.76 -10.07
N PHE A 95 -1.69 -2.20 -11.19
CA PHE A 95 -3.00 -1.56 -11.26
C PHE A 95 -3.96 -2.48 -12.00
N LEU A 96 -5.07 -2.79 -11.36
CA LEU A 96 -6.11 -3.66 -11.91
C LEU A 96 -7.39 -2.85 -12.07
N LYS A 97 -8.13 -3.13 -13.14
CA LYS A 97 -9.43 -2.50 -13.38
C LYS A 97 -10.51 -3.31 -12.70
N LEU A 98 -11.34 -2.66 -11.91
CA LEU A 98 -12.51 -3.32 -11.32
C LEU A 98 -13.50 -3.63 -12.44
N VAL A 99 -13.86 -4.91 -12.59
CA VAL A 99 -14.77 -5.35 -13.63
C VAL A 99 -16.20 -5.49 -13.10
N SER A 100 -16.35 -6.16 -11.95
CA SER A 100 -17.67 -6.34 -11.35
C SER A 100 -17.56 -6.67 -9.87
N THR A 101 -18.66 -6.46 -9.16
CA THR A 101 -18.82 -6.84 -7.75
C THR A 101 -20.14 -7.53 -7.59
N PRO A 102 -20.39 -8.18 -6.42
CA PRO A 102 -21.72 -8.76 -6.13
C PRO A 102 -22.85 -7.72 -6.15
N HIS A 103 -22.52 -6.43 -6.02
CA HIS A 103 -23.48 -5.33 -5.98
C HIS A 103 -23.64 -4.64 -7.34
N GLY A 104 -23.09 -5.22 -8.42
CA GLY A 104 -23.18 -4.69 -9.76
C GLY A 104 -21.87 -4.11 -10.27
N ALA A 105 -21.90 -3.59 -11.51
CA ALA A 105 -20.73 -3.03 -12.17
C ALA A 105 -20.29 -1.74 -11.49
N GLN A 106 -18.99 -1.55 -11.42
CA GLN A 106 -18.37 -0.33 -10.90
C GLN A 106 -17.74 0.47 -12.03
N LYS A 107 -17.67 1.77 -11.83
CA LYS A 107 -17.09 2.68 -12.81
C LYS A 107 -15.61 2.85 -12.64
#